data_8172c3e568c89a362e53389eee5f83c7
#
_entry.id   8172c3e568c89a362e53389eee5f83c7
#
_cell.length_a   1.000
_cell.length_b   1.000
_cell.length_c   1.000
_cell.angle_alpha   90.00
_cell.angle_beta   90.00
_cell.angle_gamma   90.00
#
_symmetry.space_group_name_H-M   'P 1'
#
loop_
_entity.id
_entity.type
_entity.pdbx_description
1 polymer ?
#
loop_
_entity_poly.entity_id
_entity_poly.type
_entity_poly.pdbx_seq_one_letter_code
_entity_poly.pdbx_strand_id
1 'polypeptide(L)'
;MGRGLDSFTVKEAEEYLNGIPKFTRKKHSIEELREILDETGLSLDGVRLIHVAGTNGKGSVCAFLSSILREAGEPAAVFTSPHLVSVRERFVFDGKQVEEEEFLAAFCRIQQLLPMMEERGLGHPSYFEYLFLMFAAMMQKRREYTAVLETGLGGRLDATNCVRRPQVCVITSVSLDHMEYLGTTVEQIAGEKAGIIKPGVPVFYDRSDAQAAAVIESQARRLKSPAFGVGEEASWQQTLEQGHLFLKEGEKTLEIPFAAPYQAVNAMLAVRTAGYLGISWQAVSEGVRKTVWPGRMEEIAPGVYLDGAHNEGGIRAFARAASQIPGKRKILLFAAASDKEYPTMLRLLFETLRPDAAVLTRIAGSRGLEVETLRAAAEKEAKEAGLSVPMTVRPTAEEALLAALQDKGEDDTVFCAGSLYLAGEIEDVIRRNHYDKRR
;
A
#
# COMPACT_ATOMS: atom_id res chain seq x y z
N MET A 1 -0.86 20.37 -32.46
CA MET A 1 -2.18 20.95 -32.10
C MET A 1 -2.73 20.09 -30.97
N GLY A 2 -2.73 20.63 -29.74
CA GLY A 2 -3.25 19.90 -28.58
C GLY A 2 -4.77 19.74 -28.68
N ARG A 3 -5.29 18.55 -28.43
CA ARG A 3 -6.73 18.34 -28.24
C ARG A 3 -7.21 19.25 -27.11
N GLY A 4 -8.39 19.85 -27.24
CA GLY A 4 -8.99 20.70 -26.21
C GLY A 4 -9.26 19.93 -24.92
N LEU A 5 -9.39 20.65 -23.79
CA LEU A 5 -9.65 20.09 -22.45
C LEU A 5 -10.85 19.12 -22.38
N ASP A 6 -11.84 19.27 -23.29
CA ASP A 6 -13.07 18.48 -23.34
C ASP A 6 -12.96 17.18 -24.17
N SER A 7 -11.75 16.73 -24.50
CA SER A 7 -11.56 15.68 -25.52
C SER A 7 -11.08 14.33 -25.00
N PHE A 8 -10.76 14.18 -23.69
CA PHE A 8 -10.33 12.92 -23.12
C PHE A 8 -11.44 12.27 -22.29
N THR A 9 -11.65 10.99 -22.49
CA THR A 9 -12.38 10.13 -21.54
C THR A 9 -11.41 9.60 -20.47
N VAL A 10 -11.96 9.14 -19.33
CA VAL A 10 -11.15 8.48 -18.28
C VAL A 10 -10.36 7.32 -18.86
N LYS A 11 -10.99 6.52 -19.73
CA LYS A 11 -10.35 5.37 -20.37
C LYS A 11 -9.14 5.79 -21.23
N GLU A 12 -9.27 6.83 -22.05
CA GLU A 12 -8.15 7.34 -22.86
C GLU A 12 -7.02 7.89 -21.99
N ALA A 13 -7.35 8.56 -20.88
CA ALA A 13 -6.35 9.04 -19.92
C ALA A 13 -5.64 7.87 -19.22
N GLU A 14 -6.36 6.82 -18.81
CA GLU A 14 -5.77 5.61 -18.23
C GLU A 14 -4.91 4.85 -19.25
N GLU A 15 -5.35 4.73 -20.50
CA GLU A 15 -4.57 4.12 -21.58
C GLU A 15 -3.26 4.89 -21.83
N TYR A 16 -3.34 6.22 -21.86
CA TYR A 16 -2.14 7.07 -21.98
C TYR A 16 -1.19 6.85 -20.80
N LEU A 17 -1.69 6.93 -19.57
CA LEU A 17 -0.88 6.72 -18.36
C LEU A 17 -0.24 5.33 -18.35
N ASN A 18 -0.98 4.28 -18.70
CA ASN A 18 -0.47 2.91 -18.78
C ASN A 18 0.58 2.72 -19.88
N GLY A 19 0.57 3.57 -20.93
CA GLY A 19 1.59 3.62 -21.96
C GLY A 19 2.91 4.26 -21.50
N ILE A 20 2.92 5.01 -20.38
CA ILE A 20 4.15 5.59 -19.82
C ILE A 20 4.98 4.51 -19.16
N PRO A 21 6.28 4.38 -19.45
CA PRO A 21 7.14 3.40 -18.80
C PRO A 21 7.13 3.58 -17.29
N LYS A 22 6.79 2.50 -16.56
CA LYS A 22 6.78 2.50 -15.08
C LYS A 22 8.18 2.66 -14.49
N PHE A 23 9.18 2.14 -15.20
CA PHE A 23 10.59 2.23 -14.84
C PHE A 23 11.36 2.79 -16.04
N THR A 24 11.79 4.03 -15.93
CA THR A 24 12.67 4.66 -16.93
C THR A 24 14.10 4.67 -16.41
N ARG A 25 15.09 4.49 -17.32
CA ARG A 25 16.52 4.62 -16.97
C ARG A 25 16.89 6.05 -16.57
N LYS A 26 16.12 7.03 -17.05
CA LYS A 26 16.27 8.46 -16.72
C LYS A 26 15.02 8.92 -16.02
N LYS A 27 15.06 8.99 -14.68
CA LYS A 27 14.08 9.69 -13.85
C LYS A 27 14.56 11.12 -13.65
N HIS A 28 13.61 12.02 -13.38
CA HIS A 28 13.98 13.35 -12.91
C HIS A 28 14.69 13.25 -11.55
N SER A 29 15.69 14.08 -11.35
CA SER A 29 16.25 14.30 -10.02
C SER A 29 15.20 14.98 -9.12
N ILE A 30 15.41 14.94 -7.81
CA ILE A 30 14.54 15.62 -6.85
C ILE A 30 14.57 17.13 -7.10
N GLU A 31 15.70 17.68 -7.51
CA GLU A 31 15.90 19.08 -7.85
C GLU A 31 15.11 19.48 -9.10
N GLU A 32 15.17 18.69 -10.17
CA GLU A 32 14.37 18.89 -11.39
C GLU A 32 12.87 18.85 -11.11
N LEU A 33 12.39 17.89 -10.27
CA LEU A 33 10.96 17.83 -9.88
C LEU A 33 10.54 19.07 -9.07
N ARG A 34 11.40 19.58 -8.20
CA ARG A 34 11.14 20.84 -7.47
C ARG A 34 11.02 22.01 -8.42
N GLU A 35 11.96 22.11 -9.36
CA GLU A 35 11.94 23.16 -10.39
C GLU A 35 10.65 23.10 -11.21
N ILE A 36 10.24 21.89 -11.66
CA ILE A 36 8.96 21.70 -12.36
C ILE A 36 7.79 22.20 -11.52
N LEU A 37 7.69 21.78 -10.25
CA LEU A 37 6.60 22.20 -9.37
C LEU A 37 6.57 23.71 -9.14
N ASP A 38 7.71 24.35 -8.93
CA ASP A 38 7.83 25.78 -8.67
C ASP A 38 7.45 26.60 -9.92
N GLU A 39 7.99 26.26 -11.06
CA GLU A 39 7.76 27.00 -12.30
C GLU A 39 6.36 26.81 -12.89
N THR A 40 5.73 25.67 -12.62
CA THR A 40 4.38 25.38 -13.11
C THR A 40 3.28 25.85 -12.15
N GLY A 41 3.67 26.41 -10.98
CA GLY A 41 2.74 26.81 -9.95
C GLY A 41 2.08 25.62 -9.23
N LEU A 42 2.69 24.44 -9.28
CA LEU A 42 2.21 23.22 -8.61
C LEU A 42 2.92 22.95 -7.29
N SER A 43 3.69 23.90 -6.77
CA SER A 43 4.42 23.75 -5.50
C SER A 43 3.47 23.37 -4.35
N LEU A 44 3.91 22.41 -3.55
CA LEU A 44 3.24 22.00 -2.31
C LEU A 44 3.77 22.73 -1.07
N ASP A 45 4.61 23.76 -1.25
CA ASP A 45 5.12 24.57 -0.16
C ASP A 45 3.98 25.27 0.58
N GLY A 46 4.00 25.16 1.91
CA GLY A 46 2.95 25.68 2.80
C GLY A 46 1.75 24.76 3.00
N VAL A 47 1.64 23.66 2.26
CA VAL A 47 0.68 22.59 2.55
C VAL A 47 1.16 21.80 3.76
N ARG A 48 0.26 21.43 4.66
CA ARG A 48 0.56 20.51 5.76
C ARG A 48 0.76 19.10 5.20
N LEU A 49 1.95 18.52 5.39
CA LEU A 49 2.31 17.24 4.75
C LEU A 49 2.76 16.22 5.79
N ILE A 50 2.27 14.99 5.68
CA ILE A 50 2.77 13.79 6.36
C ILE A 50 3.36 12.90 5.29
N HIS A 51 4.64 12.57 5.37
CA HIS A 51 5.34 11.80 4.34
C HIS A 51 5.62 10.38 4.83
N VAL A 52 5.12 9.38 4.11
CA VAL A 52 5.11 7.97 4.53
C VAL A 52 5.94 7.11 3.59
N ALA A 53 6.99 6.47 4.12
CA ALA A 53 7.81 5.47 3.43
C ALA A 53 7.76 4.11 4.17
N GLY A 54 8.28 3.06 3.54
CA GLY A 54 8.35 1.72 4.12
C GLY A 54 8.32 0.64 3.05
N THR A 55 8.49 -0.61 3.42
CA THR A 55 8.28 -1.74 2.51
C THR A 55 6.80 -2.13 2.52
N ASN A 56 6.29 -2.58 3.65
CA ASN A 56 4.89 -2.96 3.84
C ASN A 56 4.21 -2.01 4.84
N GLY A 57 2.88 -1.85 4.75
CA GLY A 57 2.11 -1.05 5.71
C GLY A 57 1.94 0.43 5.36
N LYS A 58 2.63 0.99 4.36
CA LYS A 58 2.53 2.41 3.97
C LYS A 58 1.09 2.85 3.75
N GLY A 59 0.38 2.19 2.83
CA GLY A 59 -1.02 2.50 2.52
C GLY A 59 -1.94 2.35 3.72
N SER A 60 -1.71 1.34 4.59
CA SER A 60 -2.47 1.19 5.84
C SER A 60 -2.28 2.38 6.77
N VAL A 61 -1.04 2.84 6.96
CA VAL A 61 -0.75 4.04 7.76
C VAL A 61 -1.39 5.29 7.14
N CYS A 62 -1.33 5.43 5.82
CA CYS A 62 -2.01 6.53 5.11
C CYS A 62 -3.53 6.50 5.33
N ALA A 63 -4.15 5.31 5.26
CA ALA A 63 -5.58 5.13 5.50
C ALA A 63 -5.97 5.48 6.95
N PHE A 64 -5.23 4.99 7.95
CA PHE A 64 -5.45 5.35 9.35
C PHE A 64 -5.32 6.86 9.58
N LEU A 65 -4.25 7.49 9.09
CA LEU A 65 -4.05 8.93 9.23
C LEU A 65 -5.17 9.73 8.56
N SER A 66 -5.57 9.37 7.35
CA SER A 66 -6.69 10.02 6.66
C SER A 66 -7.99 9.93 7.45
N SER A 67 -8.32 8.74 7.96
CA SER A 67 -9.52 8.53 8.76
C SER A 67 -9.48 9.31 10.09
N ILE A 68 -8.33 9.34 10.77
CA ILE A 68 -8.13 10.12 12.00
C ILE A 68 -8.29 11.62 11.75
N LEU A 69 -7.67 12.17 10.69
CA LEU A 69 -7.80 13.58 10.32
C LEU A 69 -9.26 13.97 10.09
N ARG A 70 -10.01 13.15 9.36
CA ARG A 70 -11.44 13.37 9.11
C ARG A 70 -12.28 13.37 10.38
N GLU A 71 -12.05 12.43 11.30
CA GLU A 71 -12.76 12.39 12.60
C GLU A 71 -12.35 13.58 13.49
N ALA A 72 -11.18 14.16 13.28
CA ALA A 72 -10.77 15.40 13.92
C ALA A 72 -11.39 16.66 13.28
N GLY A 73 -12.17 16.52 12.20
CA GLY A 73 -12.72 17.64 11.44
C GLY A 73 -11.69 18.35 10.56
N GLU A 74 -10.53 17.76 10.31
CA GLU A 74 -9.50 18.30 9.43
C GLU A 74 -9.63 17.73 8.01
N PRO A 75 -9.70 18.59 6.97
CA PRO A 75 -9.76 18.11 5.59
C PRO A 75 -8.47 17.39 5.23
N ALA A 76 -8.61 16.21 4.66
CA ALA A 76 -7.51 15.30 4.38
C ALA A 76 -7.42 14.94 2.89
N ALA A 77 -6.20 15.03 2.34
CA ALA A 77 -5.86 14.53 1.02
C ALA A 77 -4.86 13.39 1.14
N VAL A 78 -5.03 12.34 0.34
CA VAL A 78 -4.12 11.18 0.35
C VAL A 78 -3.65 10.88 -1.07
N PHE A 79 -2.35 10.68 -1.21
CA PHE A 79 -1.75 10.13 -2.42
C PHE A 79 -1.11 8.79 -2.09
N THR A 80 -1.63 7.71 -2.69
CA THR A 80 -1.21 6.33 -2.40
C THR A 80 -0.78 5.58 -3.66
N SER A 81 -0.09 4.45 -3.45
CA SER A 81 0.33 3.54 -4.54
C SER A 81 0.61 2.12 -4.03
N PRO A 82 0.33 1.10 -4.88
CA PRO A 82 -0.44 1.15 -6.11
C PRO A 82 -1.96 1.21 -5.85
N HIS A 83 -2.76 1.30 -6.91
CA HIS A 83 -4.21 1.08 -6.86
C HIS A 83 -4.53 -0.42 -7.02
N LEU A 84 -5.74 -0.82 -6.66
CA LEU A 84 -6.25 -2.18 -6.88
C LEU A 84 -6.99 -2.29 -8.21
N VAL A 85 -7.99 -1.44 -8.47
CA VAL A 85 -8.86 -1.49 -9.65
C VAL A 85 -8.67 -0.27 -10.55
N SER A 86 -8.81 0.94 -10.02
CA SER A 86 -8.74 2.19 -10.80
C SER A 86 -7.61 3.10 -10.36
N VAL A 87 -6.92 3.72 -11.30
CA VAL A 87 -5.85 4.70 -11.01
C VAL A 87 -6.35 5.86 -10.13
N ARG A 88 -7.63 6.17 -10.16
CA ARG A 88 -8.26 7.23 -9.34
C ARG A 88 -8.20 6.93 -7.84
N GLU A 89 -8.09 5.65 -7.42
CA GLU A 89 -7.89 5.24 -6.02
C GLU A 89 -6.64 5.86 -5.39
N ARG A 90 -5.67 6.30 -6.20
CA ARG A 90 -4.45 6.94 -5.73
C ARG A 90 -4.66 8.36 -5.21
N PHE A 91 -5.80 8.96 -5.50
CA PHE A 91 -6.16 10.34 -5.18
C PHE A 91 -7.43 10.33 -4.33
N VAL A 92 -7.27 10.48 -3.03
CA VAL A 92 -8.39 10.45 -2.07
C VAL A 92 -8.49 11.80 -1.37
N PHE A 93 -9.69 12.39 -1.37
CA PHE A 93 -9.99 13.63 -0.68
C PHE A 93 -11.17 13.41 0.26
N ASP A 94 -11.00 13.72 1.54
CA ASP A 94 -11.98 13.49 2.61
C ASP A 94 -12.57 12.07 2.61
N GLY A 95 -11.70 11.08 2.34
CA GLY A 95 -12.05 9.66 2.30
C GLY A 95 -12.80 9.22 1.05
N LYS A 96 -12.93 10.08 0.05
CA LYS A 96 -13.54 9.75 -1.24
C LYS A 96 -12.49 9.79 -2.35
N GLN A 97 -12.57 8.80 -3.22
CA GLN A 97 -11.79 8.78 -4.47
C GLN A 97 -12.14 10.01 -5.30
N VAL A 98 -11.14 10.57 -6.00
CA VAL A 98 -11.34 11.72 -6.89
C VAL A 98 -12.40 11.44 -7.95
N GLU A 99 -13.26 12.42 -8.22
CA GLU A 99 -14.28 12.35 -9.27
C GLU A 99 -13.63 12.37 -10.66
N GLU A 100 -14.33 11.84 -11.67
CA GLU A 100 -13.83 11.71 -13.05
C GLU A 100 -13.46 13.05 -13.67
N GLU A 101 -14.30 14.05 -13.46
CA GLU A 101 -14.09 15.40 -14.00
C GLU A 101 -12.79 16.02 -13.46
N GLU A 102 -12.55 15.91 -12.16
CA GLU A 102 -11.34 16.45 -11.53
C GLU A 102 -10.09 15.66 -11.92
N PHE A 103 -10.21 14.34 -12.05
CA PHE A 103 -9.12 13.49 -12.54
C PHE A 103 -8.71 13.90 -13.95
N LEU A 104 -9.69 14.09 -14.86
CA LEU A 104 -9.44 14.54 -16.23
C LEU A 104 -8.87 15.95 -16.29
N ALA A 105 -9.38 16.87 -15.46
CA ALA A 105 -8.86 18.23 -15.39
C ALA A 105 -7.36 18.24 -14.97
N ALA A 106 -6.99 17.42 -13.96
CA ALA A 106 -5.61 17.30 -13.54
C ALA A 106 -4.74 16.63 -14.63
N PHE A 107 -5.23 15.57 -15.27
CA PHE A 107 -4.54 14.92 -16.40
C PHE A 107 -4.26 15.92 -17.52
N CYS A 108 -5.29 16.66 -17.98
CA CYS A 108 -5.15 17.67 -19.02
C CYS A 108 -4.20 18.81 -18.61
N ARG A 109 -4.20 19.20 -17.32
CA ARG A 109 -3.24 20.18 -16.82
C ARG A 109 -1.81 19.73 -17.00
N ILE A 110 -1.50 18.45 -16.70
CA ILE A 110 -0.14 17.93 -16.92
C ILE A 110 0.19 17.81 -18.40
N GLN A 111 -0.77 17.38 -19.25
CA GLN A 111 -0.58 17.37 -20.71
C GLN A 111 -0.15 18.74 -21.26
N GLN A 112 -0.71 19.83 -20.74
CA GLN A 112 -0.36 21.19 -21.14
C GLN A 112 1.07 21.60 -20.71
N LEU A 113 1.65 20.95 -19.72
CA LEU A 113 2.99 21.23 -19.23
C LEU A 113 4.09 20.47 -20.00
N LEU A 114 3.74 19.37 -20.67
CA LEU A 114 4.72 18.53 -21.36
C LEU A 114 5.55 19.30 -22.42
N PRO A 115 4.97 20.16 -23.27
CA PRO A 115 5.75 20.93 -24.25
C PRO A 115 6.83 21.82 -23.58
N MET A 116 6.48 22.51 -22.49
CA MET A 116 7.42 23.33 -21.74
C MET A 116 8.54 22.49 -21.13
N MET A 117 8.20 21.30 -20.58
CA MET A 117 9.18 20.37 -20.02
C MET A 117 10.17 19.88 -21.10
N GLU A 118 9.65 19.59 -22.29
CA GLU A 118 10.48 19.17 -23.44
C GLU A 118 11.39 20.32 -23.93
N GLU A 119 10.88 21.54 -24.07
CA GLU A 119 11.66 22.72 -24.45
C GLU A 119 12.82 23.01 -23.49
N ARG A 120 12.67 22.65 -22.21
CA ARG A 120 13.71 22.78 -21.17
C ARG A 120 14.63 21.58 -21.08
N GLY A 121 14.43 20.55 -21.88
CA GLY A 121 15.21 19.32 -21.86
C GLY A 121 14.99 18.42 -20.65
N LEU A 122 13.91 18.65 -19.87
CA LEU A 122 13.54 17.83 -18.73
C LEU A 122 13.01 16.45 -19.16
N GLY A 123 12.38 16.39 -20.34
CA GLY A 123 11.79 15.16 -20.86
C GLY A 123 10.42 14.83 -20.26
N HIS A 124 9.89 13.68 -20.63
CA HIS A 124 8.57 13.24 -20.19
C HIS A 124 8.64 12.65 -18.77
N PRO A 125 7.71 13.00 -17.85
CA PRO A 125 7.68 12.40 -16.52
C PRO A 125 7.39 10.89 -16.61
N SER A 126 8.01 10.10 -15.74
CA SER A 126 7.68 8.68 -15.56
C SER A 126 6.24 8.53 -15.07
N TYR A 127 5.70 7.32 -15.15
CA TYR A 127 4.32 7.03 -14.70
C TYR A 127 4.01 7.58 -13.31
N PHE A 128 4.91 7.33 -12.33
CA PHE A 128 4.68 7.76 -10.96
C PHE A 128 4.85 9.28 -10.79
N GLU A 129 5.84 9.87 -11.45
CA GLU A 129 6.04 11.33 -11.47
C GLU A 129 4.83 12.05 -12.07
N TYR A 130 4.27 11.53 -13.17
CA TYR A 130 3.07 12.08 -13.79
C TYR A 130 1.88 12.10 -12.81
N LEU A 131 1.62 10.98 -12.13
CA LEU A 131 0.55 10.89 -11.13
C LEU A 131 0.80 11.83 -9.94
N PHE A 132 2.04 11.94 -9.48
CA PHE A 132 2.38 12.88 -8.41
C PHE A 132 2.15 14.34 -8.82
N LEU A 133 2.50 14.71 -10.06
CA LEU A 133 2.21 16.05 -10.60
C LEU A 133 0.69 16.29 -10.72
N MET A 134 -0.12 15.27 -11.10
CA MET A 134 -1.58 15.38 -11.08
C MET A 134 -2.09 15.65 -9.64
N PHE A 135 -1.58 14.91 -8.64
CA PHE A 135 -1.92 15.17 -7.24
C PHE A 135 -1.57 16.60 -6.83
N ALA A 136 -0.37 17.07 -7.18
CA ALA A 136 0.07 18.43 -6.89
C ALA A 136 -0.85 19.48 -7.56
N ALA A 137 -1.35 19.21 -8.78
CA ALA A 137 -2.31 20.08 -9.45
C ALA A 137 -3.66 20.13 -8.72
N MET A 138 -4.18 18.99 -8.25
CA MET A 138 -5.42 18.94 -7.46
C MET A 138 -5.29 19.68 -6.13
N MET A 139 -4.11 19.62 -5.50
CA MET A 139 -3.82 20.30 -4.23
C MET A 139 -3.78 21.82 -4.34
N GLN A 140 -3.64 22.41 -5.53
CA GLN A 140 -3.65 23.88 -5.67
C GLN A 140 -4.96 24.53 -5.21
N LYS A 141 -6.08 23.79 -5.27
CA LYS A 141 -7.40 24.24 -4.80
C LYS A 141 -7.70 23.81 -3.35
N ARG A 142 -6.74 23.19 -2.64
CA ARG A 142 -6.91 22.55 -1.32
C ARG A 142 -5.75 22.84 -0.39
N ARG A 143 -5.35 24.10 -0.34
CA ARG A 143 -4.15 24.52 0.45
C ARG A 143 -4.32 24.33 1.96
N GLU A 144 -5.55 24.30 2.45
CA GLU A 144 -5.93 24.06 3.84
C GLU A 144 -5.90 22.59 4.26
N TYR A 145 -5.87 21.68 3.28
CA TYR A 145 -5.85 20.23 3.54
C TYR A 145 -4.53 19.79 4.18
N THR A 146 -4.61 18.75 5.00
CA THR A 146 -3.44 17.96 5.40
C THR A 146 -3.26 16.84 4.39
N ALA A 147 -2.13 16.85 3.67
CA ALA A 147 -1.82 15.83 2.68
C ALA A 147 -0.97 14.71 3.30
N VAL A 148 -1.41 13.48 3.13
CA VAL A 148 -0.66 12.26 3.48
C VAL A 148 -0.10 11.68 2.19
N LEU A 149 1.23 11.69 2.06
CA LEU A 149 1.94 11.26 0.86
C LEU A 149 2.62 9.92 1.06
N GLU A 150 2.20 8.89 0.32
CA GLU A 150 2.88 7.61 0.25
C GLU A 150 3.99 7.66 -0.80
N THR A 151 5.21 7.21 -0.45
CA THR A 151 6.28 7.00 -1.44
C THR A 151 5.93 5.84 -2.38
N GLY A 152 6.25 5.99 -3.67
CA GLY A 152 6.07 4.90 -4.64
C GLY A 152 7.10 3.80 -4.47
N LEU A 153 8.38 4.16 -4.40
CA LEU A 153 9.50 3.23 -4.28
C LEU A 153 10.67 3.85 -3.52
N GLY A 154 11.13 3.16 -2.48
CA GLY A 154 12.26 3.61 -1.68
C GLY A 154 11.91 4.80 -0.79
N GLY A 155 12.44 5.96 -1.08
CA GLY A 155 12.21 7.22 -0.38
C GLY A 155 13.16 8.32 -0.85
N ARG A 156 14.47 8.13 -0.75
CA ARG A 156 15.50 9.15 -1.06
C ARG A 156 15.37 9.72 -2.47
N LEU A 157 15.10 8.88 -3.45
CA LEU A 157 14.95 9.24 -4.87
C LEU A 157 13.50 9.10 -5.36
N ASP A 158 12.53 9.04 -4.44
CA ASP A 158 11.11 8.98 -4.79
C ASP A 158 10.60 10.37 -5.20
N ALA A 159 9.71 10.44 -6.19
CA ALA A 159 9.17 11.71 -6.67
C ALA A 159 8.53 12.53 -5.55
N THR A 160 7.85 11.87 -4.60
CA THR A 160 7.23 12.57 -3.44
C THR A 160 8.26 13.24 -2.53
N ASN A 161 9.54 12.83 -2.61
CA ASN A 161 10.62 13.39 -1.79
C ASN A 161 11.08 14.80 -2.24
N CYS A 162 10.52 15.30 -3.34
CA CYS A 162 10.72 16.70 -3.72
C CYS A 162 10.05 17.69 -2.75
N VAL A 163 9.13 17.24 -1.89
CA VAL A 163 8.59 18.07 -0.78
C VAL A 163 9.71 18.52 0.16
N ARG A 164 9.69 19.82 0.50
CA ARG A 164 10.81 20.43 1.23
C ARG A 164 10.71 20.23 2.73
N ARG A 165 9.52 20.37 3.30
CA ARG A 165 9.34 20.39 4.75
C ARG A 165 8.00 19.77 5.18
N PRO A 166 7.89 18.44 5.21
CA PRO A 166 6.73 17.79 5.81
C PRO A 166 6.67 18.11 7.32
N GLN A 167 5.48 18.06 7.91
CA GLN A 167 5.31 18.22 9.37
C GLN A 167 5.90 17.02 10.12
N VAL A 168 5.72 15.82 9.55
CA VAL A 168 6.16 14.55 10.12
C VAL A 168 6.52 13.60 8.99
N CYS A 169 7.56 12.79 9.20
CA CYS A 169 7.87 11.61 8.40
C CYS A 169 7.44 10.35 9.15
N VAL A 170 6.93 9.35 8.40
CA VAL A 170 6.62 8.03 8.96
C VAL A 170 7.31 6.96 8.13
N ILE A 171 8.00 6.03 8.80
CA ILE A 171 8.64 4.89 8.12
C ILE A 171 8.05 3.61 8.70
N THR A 172 7.28 2.89 7.88
CA THR A 172 6.66 1.62 8.26
C THR A 172 7.67 0.48 8.19
N SER A 173 7.23 -0.78 8.25
CA SER A 173 8.14 -1.93 8.26
C SER A 173 9.11 -1.91 7.06
N VAL A 174 10.36 -2.33 7.32
CA VAL A 174 11.40 -2.47 6.32
C VAL A 174 11.76 -3.94 6.18
N SER A 175 11.73 -4.45 4.96
CA SER A 175 12.12 -5.82 4.62
C SER A 175 12.69 -5.87 3.21
N LEU A 176 13.23 -7.00 2.80
CA LEU A 176 13.75 -7.20 1.45
C LEU A 176 12.59 -7.10 0.44
N ASP A 177 12.69 -6.14 -0.46
CA ASP A 177 11.82 -5.95 -1.62
C ASP A 177 12.52 -5.03 -2.61
N HIS A 178 12.21 -5.17 -3.89
CA HIS A 178 12.79 -4.35 -4.96
C HIS A 178 14.33 -4.28 -4.90
N MET A 179 14.98 -5.41 -4.63
CA MET A 179 16.42 -5.50 -4.38
C MET A 179 17.28 -4.99 -5.56
N GLU A 180 16.76 -5.07 -6.77
CA GLU A 180 17.41 -4.52 -7.98
C GLU A 180 17.62 -3.00 -7.92
N TYR A 181 16.71 -2.28 -7.18
CA TYR A 181 16.71 -0.81 -7.13
C TYR A 181 17.17 -0.24 -5.79
N LEU A 182 16.85 -0.93 -4.70
CA LEU A 182 17.03 -0.41 -3.33
C LEU A 182 18.22 -1.00 -2.58
N GLY A 183 18.82 -2.05 -3.14
CA GLY A 183 19.90 -2.79 -2.51
C GLY A 183 19.49 -4.16 -2.01
N THR A 184 20.47 -4.98 -1.63
CA THR A 184 20.32 -6.41 -1.31
C THR A 184 20.30 -6.70 0.19
N THR A 185 20.39 -5.66 1.04
CA THR A 185 20.33 -5.80 2.50
C THR A 185 19.27 -4.89 3.11
N VAL A 186 18.80 -5.25 4.30
CA VAL A 186 17.81 -4.45 5.05
C VAL A 186 18.34 -3.05 5.33
N GLU A 187 19.63 -2.92 5.66
CA GLU A 187 20.27 -1.62 5.95
C GLU A 187 20.28 -0.70 4.72
N GLN A 188 20.56 -1.24 3.53
CA GLN A 188 20.54 -0.46 2.29
C GLN A 188 19.12 0.05 2.01
N ILE A 189 18.13 -0.84 2.10
CA ILE A 189 16.72 -0.50 1.88
C ILE A 189 16.23 0.51 2.94
N ALA A 190 16.64 0.34 4.21
CA ALA A 190 16.35 1.29 5.28
C ALA A 190 16.96 2.67 4.99
N GLY A 191 18.19 2.71 4.46
CA GLY A 191 18.86 3.94 4.06
C GLY A 191 18.10 4.72 2.97
N GLU A 192 17.59 4.01 1.95
CA GLU A 192 16.75 4.62 0.91
C GLU A 192 15.45 5.20 1.49
N LYS A 193 14.79 4.46 2.42
CA LYS A 193 13.56 4.94 3.07
C LYS A 193 13.82 6.09 4.03
N ALA A 194 14.88 6.03 4.82
CA ALA A 194 15.30 7.11 5.72
C ALA A 194 15.66 8.41 4.99
N GLY A 195 15.86 8.34 3.66
CA GLY A 195 16.06 9.51 2.80
C GLY A 195 14.89 10.49 2.76
N ILE A 196 13.69 10.13 3.24
CA ILE A 196 12.55 11.06 3.37
C ILE A 196 12.69 11.99 4.57
N ILE A 197 13.55 11.67 5.56
CA ILE A 197 13.75 12.48 6.77
C ILE A 197 14.38 13.81 6.37
N LYS A 198 13.81 14.93 6.85
CA LYS A 198 14.30 16.29 6.60
C LYS A 198 14.88 16.88 7.86
N PRO A 199 15.84 17.83 7.77
CA PRO A 199 16.45 18.44 8.94
C PRO A 199 15.43 19.00 9.95
N GLY A 200 15.49 18.53 11.19
CA GLY A 200 14.62 18.94 12.28
C GLY A 200 13.17 18.44 12.22
N VAL A 201 12.78 17.70 11.18
CA VAL A 201 11.43 17.13 11.04
C VAL A 201 11.34 15.82 11.81
N PRO A 202 10.34 15.61 12.69
CA PRO A 202 10.18 14.38 13.45
C PRO A 202 9.89 13.19 12.54
N VAL A 203 10.39 12.01 12.97
CA VAL A 203 10.12 10.74 12.29
C VAL A 203 9.57 9.71 13.27
N PHE A 204 8.43 9.11 12.93
CA PHE A 204 7.89 7.91 13.57
C PHE A 204 8.26 6.72 12.71
N TYR A 205 8.75 5.63 13.31
CA TYR A 205 9.23 4.49 12.53
C TYR A 205 8.95 3.16 13.24
N ASP A 206 8.74 2.12 12.43
CA ASP A 206 8.65 0.75 12.91
C ASP A 206 10.04 0.28 13.36
N ARG A 207 10.15 -0.09 14.65
CA ARG A 207 11.40 -0.59 15.25
C ARG A 207 11.50 -2.12 15.34
N SER A 208 10.57 -2.84 14.73
CA SER A 208 10.51 -4.32 14.83
C SER A 208 11.74 -4.99 14.25
N ASP A 209 12.38 -4.39 13.24
CA ASP A 209 13.69 -4.81 12.74
C ASP A 209 14.79 -3.90 13.28
N ALA A 210 15.72 -4.49 14.07
CA ALA A 210 16.77 -3.75 14.74
C ALA A 210 17.80 -3.13 13.78
N GLN A 211 18.07 -3.76 12.63
CA GLN A 211 19.03 -3.26 11.63
C GLN A 211 18.42 -2.03 10.94
N ALA A 212 17.16 -2.11 10.51
CA ALA A 212 16.45 -0.99 9.93
C ALA A 212 16.33 0.18 10.92
N ALA A 213 15.95 -0.09 12.17
CA ALA A 213 15.84 0.89 13.24
C ALA A 213 17.14 1.66 13.44
N ALA A 214 18.27 0.97 13.54
CA ALA A 214 19.59 1.59 13.72
C ALA A 214 19.96 2.55 12.58
N VAL A 215 19.63 2.20 11.33
CA VAL A 215 19.88 3.06 10.16
C VAL A 215 18.98 4.33 10.22
N ILE A 216 17.68 4.16 10.51
CA ILE A 216 16.74 5.27 10.61
C ILE A 216 17.14 6.23 11.71
N GLU A 217 17.49 5.73 12.90
CA GLU A 217 17.96 6.53 14.04
C GLU A 217 19.27 7.26 13.73
N SER A 218 20.20 6.59 13.05
CA SER A 218 21.46 7.20 12.63
C SER A 218 21.21 8.41 11.70
N GLN A 219 20.32 8.23 10.71
CA GLN A 219 19.92 9.29 9.78
C GLN A 219 19.22 10.45 10.53
N ALA A 220 18.29 10.13 11.43
CA ALA A 220 17.58 11.12 12.22
C ALA A 220 18.55 11.95 13.09
N ARG A 221 19.48 11.28 13.80
CA ARG A 221 20.55 11.98 14.56
C ARG A 221 21.39 12.92 13.69
N ARG A 222 21.80 12.47 12.49
CA ARG A 222 22.57 13.28 11.54
C ARG A 222 21.81 14.54 11.12
N LEU A 223 20.48 14.45 10.98
CA LEU A 223 19.62 15.55 10.57
C LEU A 223 19.04 16.33 11.76
N LYS A 224 19.42 16.01 13.00
CA LYS A 224 18.88 16.59 14.24
C LYS A 224 17.35 16.50 14.30
N SER A 225 16.79 15.41 13.80
CA SER A 225 15.36 15.09 13.75
C SER A 225 14.97 14.28 14.97
N PRO A 226 13.90 14.64 15.70
CA PRO A 226 13.34 13.76 16.73
C PRO A 226 12.90 12.44 16.12
N ALA A 227 13.27 11.30 16.73
CA ALA A 227 12.95 9.98 16.25
C ALA A 227 12.18 9.18 17.31
N PHE A 228 11.05 8.60 16.90
CA PHE A 228 10.12 7.89 17.79
C PHE A 228 9.88 6.49 17.23
N GLY A 229 10.52 5.48 17.84
CA GLY A 229 10.35 4.09 17.47
C GLY A 229 9.04 3.50 18.01
N VAL A 230 8.28 2.85 17.15
CA VAL A 230 7.05 2.13 17.47
C VAL A 230 7.27 0.65 17.13
N GLY A 231 6.90 -0.24 18.03
CA GLY A 231 7.00 -1.69 17.85
C GLY A 231 6.00 -2.39 18.75
N GLU A 232 6.04 -3.70 18.79
CA GLU A 232 5.27 -4.45 19.76
C GLU A 232 5.78 -4.12 21.16
N GLU A 233 4.93 -3.47 21.95
CA GLU A 233 5.25 -3.10 23.33
C GLU A 233 4.78 -4.21 24.28
N ALA A 234 5.57 -4.54 25.29
CA ALA A 234 5.17 -5.50 26.31
C ALA A 234 3.90 -5.08 27.10
N SER A 235 3.58 -3.77 27.08
CA SER A 235 2.36 -3.21 27.65
C SER A 235 1.11 -3.40 26.79
N TRP A 236 1.25 -3.80 25.52
CA TRP A 236 0.12 -3.99 24.65
C TRP A 236 -0.48 -5.38 24.83
N GLN A 237 -1.78 -5.39 25.13
CA GLN A 237 -2.57 -6.61 25.11
C GLN A 237 -3.38 -6.65 23.80
N GLN A 238 -3.14 -7.69 23.01
CA GLN A 238 -3.81 -7.86 21.72
C GLN A 238 -4.82 -9.01 21.82
N THR A 239 -6.07 -8.75 21.35
CA THR A 239 -7.09 -9.79 21.17
C THR A 239 -7.70 -9.67 19.79
N LEU A 240 -8.02 -10.81 19.17
CA LEU A 240 -8.72 -10.87 17.89
C LEU A 240 -10.14 -11.37 18.16
N GLU A 241 -11.14 -10.53 17.90
CA GLU A 241 -12.54 -10.82 18.15
C GLU A 241 -13.41 -10.38 16.97
N GLN A 242 -14.23 -11.28 16.46
CA GLN A 242 -15.18 -11.00 15.36
C GLN A 242 -14.55 -10.31 14.12
N GLY A 243 -13.31 -10.69 13.77
CA GLY A 243 -12.61 -10.10 12.62
C GLY A 243 -11.93 -8.76 12.90
N HIS A 244 -12.01 -8.24 14.13
CA HIS A 244 -11.36 -6.99 14.56
C HIS A 244 -10.22 -7.29 15.53
N LEU A 245 -9.14 -6.54 15.40
CA LEU A 245 -8.03 -6.56 16.34
C LEU A 245 -8.23 -5.47 17.38
N PHE A 246 -8.25 -5.86 18.66
CA PHE A 246 -8.30 -4.95 19.80
C PHE A 246 -6.89 -4.82 20.39
N LEU A 247 -6.45 -3.57 20.59
CA LEU A 247 -5.17 -3.25 21.19
C LEU A 247 -5.42 -2.42 22.45
N LYS A 248 -5.06 -2.97 23.62
CA LYS A 248 -5.22 -2.30 24.90
C LYS A 248 -3.86 -1.85 25.43
N GLU A 249 -3.73 -0.56 25.76
CA GLU A 249 -2.57 0.07 26.40
C GLU A 249 -3.02 0.87 27.63
N GLY A 250 -2.80 0.33 28.83
CA GLY A 250 -3.36 0.91 30.07
C GLY A 250 -4.87 0.93 30.07
N GLU A 251 -5.47 2.11 30.27
CA GLU A 251 -6.93 2.30 30.23
C GLU A 251 -7.49 2.52 28.82
N LYS A 252 -6.63 2.70 27.82
CA LYS A 252 -7.04 2.94 26.44
C LYS A 252 -7.19 1.66 25.67
N THR A 253 -8.28 1.54 24.95
CA THR A 253 -8.53 0.44 24.00
C THR A 253 -8.71 1.01 22.61
N LEU A 254 -8.03 0.42 21.64
CA LEU A 254 -8.09 0.77 20.24
C LEU A 254 -8.70 -0.43 19.49
N GLU A 255 -9.78 -0.20 18.76
CA GLU A 255 -10.39 -1.17 17.86
C GLU A 255 -9.87 -0.94 16.45
N ILE A 256 -9.20 -1.94 15.89
CA ILE A 256 -8.63 -1.93 14.55
C ILE A 256 -9.47 -2.85 13.67
N PRO A 257 -10.14 -2.35 12.62
CA PRO A 257 -11.14 -3.11 11.86
C PRO A 257 -10.51 -4.07 10.83
N PHE A 258 -9.47 -4.79 11.25
CA PHE A 258 -8.75 -5.76 10.41
C PHE A 258 -8.37 -6.99 11.22
N ALA A 259 -8.61 -8.18 10.66
CA ALA A 259 -8.25 -9.46 11.27
C ALA A 259 -6.73 -9.77 11.14
N ALA A 260 -5.87 -8.77 11.40
CA ALA A 260 -4.45 -8.86 11.08
C ALA A 260 -3.56 -8.27 12.19
N PRO A 261 -2.85 -9.10 12.97
CA PRO A 261 -1.95 -8.63 14.04
C PRO A 261 -0.90 -7.61 13.57
N TYR A 262 -0.42 -7.73 12.32
CA TYR A 262 0.55 -6.77 11.75
C TYR A 262 -0.01 -5.34 11.61
N GLN A 263 -1.34 -5.17 11.64
CA GLN A 263 -1.95 -3.84 11.65
C GLN A 263 -1.82 -3.10 12.98
N ALA A 264 -1.46 -3.80 14.07
CA ALA A 264 -1.23 -3.16 15.36
C ALA A 264 -0.12 -2.09 15.27
N VAL A 265 1.04 -2.43 14.70
CA VAL A 265 2.16 -1.50 14.55
C VAL A 265 1.80 -0.38 13.56
N ASN A 266 1.14 -0.70 12.44
CA ASN A 266 0.69 0.30 11.47
C ASN A 266 -0.30 1.31 12.10
N ALA A 267 -1.29 0.83 12.86
CA ALA A 267 -2.24 1.68 13.56
C ALA A 267 -1.53 2.55 14.62
N MET A 268 -0.62 1.97 15.40
CA MET A 268 0.11 2.71 16.42
C MET A 268 1.07 3.75 15.84
N LEU A 269 1.67 3.53 14.68
CA LEU A 269 2.41 4.56 13.94
C LEU A 269 1.50 5.76 13.63
N ALA A 270 0.29 5.52 13.12
CA ALA A 270 -0.69 6.57 12.86
C ALA A 270 -1.17 7.25 14.16
N VAL A 271 -1.47 6.48 15.21
CA VAL A 271 -1.90 6.96 16.54
C VAL A 271 -0.85 7.88 17.16
N ARG A 272 0.42 7.44 17.18
CA ARG A 272 1.53 8.24 17.75
C ARG A 272 1.80 9.51 16.92
N THR A 273 1.72 9.39 15.60
CA THR A 273 1.84 10.54 14.68
C THR A 273 0.71 11.54 14.91
N ALA A 274 -0.54 11.10 14.95
CA ALA A 274 -1.69 11.96 15.19
C ALA A 274 -1.65 12.62 16.58
N GLY A 275 -1.26 11.88 17.61
CA GLY A 275 -1.06 12.42 18.96
C GLY A 275 0.03 13.51 19.01
N TYR A 276 1.13 13.33 18.27
CA TYR A 276 2.17 14.34 18.12
C TYR A 276 1.65 15.62 17.44
N LEU A 277 0.73 15.47 16.48
CA LEU A 277 0.08 16.60 15.80
C LEU A 277 -1.01 17.26 16.64
N GLY A 278 -1.27 16.78 17.86
CA GLY A 278 -2.23 17.37 18.79
C GLY A 278 -3.68 16.91 18.58
N ILE A 279 -3.92 15.86 17.80
CA ILE A 279 -5.26 15.31 17.57
C ILE A 279 -5.75 14.60 18.84
N SER A 280 -7.01 14.85 19.21
CA SER A 280 -7.61 14.30 20.43
C SER A 280 -7.71 12.77 20.38
N TRP A 281 -7.58 12.10 21.54
CA TRP A 281 -7.73 10.65 21.62
C TRP A 281 -9.07 10.15 21.08
N GLN A 282 -10.15 10.91 21.29
CA GLN A 282 -11.49 10.56 20.78
C GLN A 282 -11.49 10.48 19.25
N ALA A 283 -10.92 11.49 18.56
CA ALA A 283 -10.82 11.48 17.10
C ALA A 283 -9.88 10.38 16.60
N VAL A 284 -8.76 10.15 17.32
CA VAL A 284 -7.81 9.08 17.00
C VAL A 284 -8.47 7.70 17.08
N SER A 285 -9.12 7.37 18.20
CA SER A 285 -9.72 6.05 18.39
C SER A 285 -10.87 5.80 17.40
N GLU A 286 -11.70 6.80 17.18
CA GLU A 286 -12.82 6.70 16.24
C GLU A 286 -12.34 6.64 14.79
N GLY A 287 -11.31 7.41 14.45
CA GLY A 287 -10.68 7.37 13.13
C GLY A 287 -10.08 6.01 12.81
N VAL A 288 -9.37 5.38 13.76
CA VAL A 288 -8.84 4.03 13.57
C VAL A 288 -9.99 3.03 13.37
N ARG A 289 -11.02 3.07 14.22
CA ARG A 289 -12.19 2.18 14.16
C ARG A 289 -12.92 2.26 12.81
N LYS A 290 -13.01 3.43 12.22
CA LYS A 290 -13.71 3.67 10.94
C LYS A 290 -12.82 3.51 9.71
N THR A 291 -11.56 3.12 9.87
CA THR A 291 -10.65 2.99 8.74
C THR A 291 -11.07 1.85 7.82
N VAL A 292 -11.14 2.14 6.54
CA VAL A 292 -11.36 1.16 5.47
C VAL A 292 -10.12 1.15 4.58
N TRP A 293 -9.57 -0.02 4.35
CA TRP A 293 -8.43 -0.21 3.44
C TRP A 293 -8.54 -1.56 2.73
N PRO A 294 -9.04 -1.60 1.49
CA PRO A 294 -9.28 -2.84 0.76
C PRO A 294 -8.03 -3.70 0.58
N GLY A 295 -8.22 -5.02 0.57
CA GLY A 295 -7.16 -5.99 0.34
C GLY A 295 -6.10 -6.04 1.45
N ARG A 296 -6.49 -5.84 2.71
CA ARG A 296 -5.62 -6.01 3.89
C ARG A 296 -6.28 -6.90 4.93
N MET A 297 -6.19 -8.21 4.73
CA MET A 297 -6.90 -9.22 5.55
C MET A 297 -8.40 -8.91 5.62
N GLU A 298 -8.95 -8.43 4.53
CA GLU A 298 -10.34 -8.02 4.40
C GLU A 298 -11.23 -9.23 4.21
N GLU A 299 -12.28 -9.38 5.03
CA GLU A 299 -13.31 -10.38 4.81
C GLU A 299 -14.29 -9.89 3.73
N ILE A 300 -14.04 -10.29 2.47
CA ILE A 300 -14.83 -9.87 1.30
C ILE A 300 -16.16 -10.63 1.12
N ALA A 301 -16.26 -11.81 1.72
CA ALA A 301 -17.45 -12.64 1.83
C ALA A 301 -17.33 -13.51 3.09
N PRO A 302 -18.39 -14.14 3.58
CA PRO A 302 -18.33 -14.99 4.79
C PRO A 302 -17.23 -16.05 4.73
N GLY A 303 -16.18 -15.88 5.57
CA GLY A 303 -15.03 -16.78 5.63
C GLY A 303 -14.11 -16.70 4.41
N VAL A 304 -14.14 -15.60 3.63
CA VAL A 304 -13.23 -15.34 2.50
C VAL A 304 -12.42 -14.09 2.77
N TYR A 305 -11.12 -14.25 2.93
CA TYR A 305 -10.18 -13.20 3.29
C TYR A 305 -9.27 -12.84 2.12
N LEU A 306 -9.16 -11.57 1.82
CA LEU A 306 -8.33 -11.02 0.75
C LEU A 306 -7.18 -10.19 1.32
N ASP A 307 -5.95 -10.47 0.86
CA ASP A 307 -4.77 -9.70 1.21
C ASP A 307 -3.85 -9.46 0.01
N GLY A 308 -3.34 -8.26 -0.11
CA GLY A 308 -2.39 -7.88 -1.17
C GLY A 308 -0.93 -8.24 -0.90
N ALA A 309 -0.64 -9.13 0.06
CA ALA A 309 0.71 -9.62 0.33
C ALA A 309 1.35 -10.24 -0.92
N HIS A 310 2.56 -9.78 -1.28
CA HIS A 310 3.23 -10.12 -2.55
C HIS A 310 4.75 -10.14 -2.47
N ASN A 311 5.31 -10.09 -1.29
CA ASN A 311 6.74 -10.22 -1.00
C ASN A 311 6.94 -11.07 0.26
N GLU A 312 8.17 -11.48 0.55
CA GLU A 312 8.46 -12.36 1.68
C GLU A 312 7.91 -11.83 3.01
N GLY A 313 8.18 -10.56 3.34
CA GLY A 313 7.72 -9.94 4.59
C GLY A 313 6.20 -9.86 4.69
N GLY A 314 5.52 -9.49 3.61
CA GLY A 314 4.06 -9.44 3.53
C GLY A 314 3.43 -10.82 3.67
N ILE A 315 3.93 -11.83 2.94
CA ILE A 315 3.42 -13.21 3.01
C ILE A 315 3.66 -13.83 4.39
N ARG A 316 4.79 -13.56 5.02
CA ARG A 316 5.07 -14.02 6.38
C ARG A 316 4.05 -13.44 7.38
N ALA A 317 3.75 -12.15 7.28
CA ALA A 317 2.76 -11.47 8.12
C ALA A 317 1.35 -12.00 7.86
N PHE A 318 0.97 -12.12 6.58
CA PHE A 318 -0.30 -12.69 6.15
C PHE A 318 -0.50 -14.14 6.62
N ALA A 319 0.47 -15.02 6.40
CA ALA A 319 0.37 -16.42 6.79
C ALA A 319 0.19 -16.59 8.30
N ARG A 320 0.88 -15.79 9.11
CA ARG A 320 0.70 -15.75 10.57
C ARG A 320 -0.72 -15.29 10.95
N ALA A 321 -1.22 -14.21 10.33
CA ALA A 321 -2.57 -13.72 10.58
C ALA A 321 -3.62 -14.78 10.18
N ALA A 322 -3.53 -15.31 8.97
CA ALA A 322 -4.43 -16.33 8.45
C ALA A 322 -4.42 -17.63 9.28
N SER A 323 -3.26 -18.01 9.85
CA SER A 323 -3.16 -19.18 10.71
C SER A 323 -3.98 -19.07 12.00
N GLN A 324 -4.21 -17.84 12.49
CA GLN A 324 -4.97 -17.56 13.72
C GLN A 324 -6.49 -17.49 13.48
N ILE A 325 -6.92 -17.34 12.24
CA ILE A 325 -8.34 -17.32 11.89
C ILE A 325 -8.89 -18.76 11.96
N PRO A 326 -9.96 -19.01 12.72
CA PRO A 326 -10.56 -20.33 12.82
C PRO A 326 -11.18 -20.76 11.48
N GLY A 327 -11.20 -22.05 11.22
CA GLY A 327 -11.82 -22.69 10.07
C GLY A 327 -11.57 -24.18 10.11
N LYS A 328 -12.53 -24.98 9.66
CA LYS A 328 -12.42 -26.45 9.62
C LYS A 328 -11.38 -26.87 8.58
N ARG A 329 -11.45 -26.28 7.40
CA ARG A 329 -10.44 -26.38 6.35
C ARG A 329 -9.98 -24.98 5.96
N LYS A 330 -8.73 -24.85 5.54
CA LYS A 330 -8.13 -23.62 5.01
C LYS A 330 -7.82 -23.83 3.54
N ILE A 331 -8.44 -23.04 2.68
CA ILE A 331 -8.25 -23.07 1.24
C ILE A 331 -7.41 -21.87 0.83
N LEU A 332 -6.27 -22.09 0.19
CA LEU A 332 -5.42 -21.02 -0.33
C LEU A 332 -5.75 -20.72 -1.78
N LEU A 333 -6.12 -19.48 -2.12
CA LEU A 333 -6.16 -18.98 -3.49
C LEU A 333 -4.93 -18.12 -3.74
N PHE A 334 -4.08 -18.50 -4.70
CA PHE A 334 -2.78 -17.86 -4.88
C PHE A 334 -2.43 -17.61 -6.34
N ALA A 335 -1.85 -16.43 -6.59
CA ALA A 335 -1.15 -16.08 -7.82
C ALA A 335 0.05 -15.19 -7.52
N ALA A 336 1.06 -15.21 -8.36
CA ALA A 336 2.25 -14.39 -8.20
C ALA A 336 2.67 -13.73 -9.51
N ALA A 337 3.39 -12.60 -9.40
CA ALA A 337 4.10 -12.03 -10.52
C ALA A 337 5.42 -12.77 -10.76
N SER A 338 5.83 -12.85 -12.01
CA SER A 338 7.02 -13.61 -12.44
C SER A 338 8.35 -13.02 -11.91
N ASP A 339 8.34 -11.73 -11.55
CA ASP A 339 9.50 -11.00 -10.99
C ASP A 339 9.59 -11.09 -9.45
N LYS A 340 8.75 -11.93 -8.81
CA LYS A 340 8.73 -12.11 -7.35
C LYS A 340 9.33 -13.45 -6.95
N GLU A 341 9.83 -13.53 -5.71
CA GLU A 341 10.37 -14.75 -5.08
C GLU A 341 9.24 -15.70 -4.66
N TYR A 342 8.40 -16.10 -5.63
CA TYR A 342 7.21 -16.93 -5.39
C TYR A 342 7.51 -18.30 -4.74
N PRO A 343 8.67 -18.97 -4.96
CA PRO A 343 8.99 -20.19 -4.24
C PRO A 343 9.11 -19.95 -2.72
N THR A 344 9.81 -18.88 -2.31
CA THR A 344 9.91 -18.49 -0.91
C THR A 344 8.55 -18.14 -0.30
N MET A 345 7.70 -17.44 -1.07
CA MET A 345 6.33 -17.12 -0.65
C MET A 345 5.49 -18.38 -0.42
N LEU A 346 5.53 -19.33 -1.34
CA LEU A 346 4.82 -20.61 -1.23
C LEU A 346 5.32 -21.43 -0.03
N ARG A 347 6.64 -21.53 0.16
CA ARG A 347 7.21 -22.21 1.32
C ARG A 347 6.66 -21.64 2.63
N LEU A 348 6.67 -20.32 2.79
CA LEU A 348 6.16 -19.66 4.00
C LEU A 348 4.67 -19.94 4.21
N LEU A 349 3.87 -19.98 3.15
CA LEU A 349 2.45 -20.31 3.22
C LEU A 349 2.24 -21.77 3.65
N PHE A 350 2.96 -22.72 3.06
CA PHE A 350 2.80 -24.13 3.41
C PHE A 350 3.34 -24.45 4.81
N GLU A 351 4.44 -23.83 5.24
CA GLU A 351 4.99 -24.01 6.59
C GLU A 351 4.10 -23.41 7.68
N THR A 352 3.50 -22.23 7.44
CA THR A 352 2.81 -21.44 8.46
C THR A 352 1.29 -21.57 8.41
N LEU A 353 0.65 -21.35 7.25
CA LEU A 353 -0.79 -21.45 7.07
C LEU A 353 -1.24 -22.92 7.02
N ARG A 354 -0.43 -23.79 6.38
CA ARG A 354 -0.68 -25.23 6.19
C ARG A 354 -2.07 -25.48 5.56
N PRO A 355 -2.32 -24.99 4.35
CA PRO A 355 -3.64 -25.09 3.75
C PRO A 355 -4.02 -26.55 3.44
N ASP A 356 -5.33 -26.87 3.56
CA ASP A 356 -5.91 -28.18 3.25
C ASP A 356 -6.16 -28.35 1.75
N ALA A 357 -6.30 -27.25 0.99
CA ALA A 357 -6.44 -27.23 -0.46
C ALA A 357 -5.85 -25.93 -1.02
N ALA A 358 -5.47 -25.94 -2.29
CA ALA A 358 -4.99 -24.74 -2.98
C ALA A 358 -5.65 -24.59 -4.36
N VAL A 359 -6.05 -23.35 -4.67
CA VAL A 359 -6.49 -22.94 -6.01
C VAL A 359 -5.44 -21.96 -6.54
N LEU A 360 -4.81 -22.34 -7.64
CA LEU A 360 -3.74 -21.56 -8.26
C LEU A 360 -4.26 -20.91 -9.53
N THR A 361 -3.89 -19.66 -9.75
CA THR A 361 -4.28 -18.92 -10.93
C THR A 361 -3.18 -17.98 -11.42
N ARG A 362 -3.44 -17.32 -12.52
CA ARG A 362 -2.56 -16.32 -13.13
C ARG A 362 -3.16 -14.93 -12.96
N ILE A 363 -2.36 -13.95 -12.64
CA ILE A 363 -2.75 -12.54 -12.74
C ILE A 363 -2.76 -12.10 -14.20
N ALA A 364 -3.66 -11.19 -14.55
CA ALA A 364 -3.75 -10.66 -15.90
C ALA A 364 -2.49 -9.89 -16.33
N GLY A 365 -2.25 -9.82 -17.64
CA GLY A 365 -1.14 -9.07 -18.24
C GLY A 365 0.18 -9.83 -18.29
N SER A 366 1.23 -9.13 -18.75
CA SER A 366 2.55 -9.73 -19.08
C SER A 366 3.39 -10.13 -17.86
N ARG A 367 3.03 -9.67 -16.66
CA ARG A 367 3.74 -10.00 -15.41
C ARG A 367 3.24 -11.26 -14.74
N GLY A 368 2.11 -11.83 -15.20
CA GLY A 368 1.57 -13.06 -14.62
C GLY A 368 2.51 -14.24 -14.82
N LEU A 369 2.80 -14.96 -13.73
CA LEU A 369 3.51 -16.23 -13.79
C LEU A 369 2.62 -17.28 -14.47
N GLU A 370 3.21 -18.09 -15.35
CA GLU A 370 2.47 -19.19 -15.98
C GLU A 370 2.01 -20.21 -14.94
N VAL A 371 0.75 -20.64 -15.06
CA VAL A 371 0.07 -21.41 -14.00
C VAL A 371 0.74 -22.76 -13.75
N GLU A 372 1.23 -23.42 -14.77
CA GLU A 372 1.92 -24.71 -14.63
C GLU A 372 3.27 -24.56 -13.92
N THR A 373 3.98 -23.43 -14.14
CA THR A 373 5.20 -23.10 -13.40
C THR A 373 4.88 -22.88 -11.92
N LEU A 374 3.81 -22.13 -11.65
CA LEU A 374 3.34 -21.87 -10.28
C LEU A 374 2.94 -23.17 -9.59
N ARG A 375 2.20 -24.06 -10.30
CA ARG A 375 1.78 -25.36 -9.79
C ARG A 375 2.96 -26.24 -9.42
N ALA A 376 3.93 -26.38 -10.32
CA ALA A 376 5.13 -27.18 -10.07
C ALA A 376 5.91 -26.71 -8.84
N ALA A 377 6.01 -25.38 -8.67
CA ALA A 377 6.64 -24.80 -7.47
C ALA A 377 5.81 -25.08 -6.22
N ALA A 378 4.48 -24.93 -6.27
CA ALA A 378 3.59 -25.19 -5.14
C ALA A 378 3.62 -26.67 -4.71
N GLU A 379 3.60 -27.62 -5.66
CA GLU A 379 3.71 -29.06 -5.38
C GLU A 379 5.05 -29.39 -4.70
N LYS A 380 6.14 -28.76 -5.15
CA LYS A 380 7.48 -28.94 -4.55
C LYS A 380 7.50 -28.42 -3.10
N GLU A 381 7.10 -27.18 -2.88
CA GLU A 381 7.18 -26.55 -1.55
C GLU A 381 6.19 -27.21 -0.56
N ALA A 382 5.00 -27.65 -1.00
CA ALA A 382 4.08 -28.41 -0.17
C ALA A 382 4.70 -29.74 0.29
N LYS A 383 5.34 -30.48 -0.63
CA LYS A 383 6.03 -31.74 -0.33
C LYS A 383 7.20 -31.51 0.66
N GLU A 384 7.99 -30.47 0.48
CA GLU A 384 9.09 -30.11 1.40
C GLU A 384 8.56 -29.75 2.79
N ALA A 385 7.37 -29.12 2.89
CA ALA A 385 6.68 -28.86 4.16
C ALA A 385 5.99 -30.13 4.76
N GLY A 386 6.11 -31.28 4.11
CA GLY A 386 5.49 -32.54 4.57
C GLY A 386 3.96 -32.55 4.41
N LEU A 387 3.42 -31.81 3.44
CA LEU A 387 2.00 -31.69 3.20
C LEU A 387 1.59 -32.41 1.89
N SER A 388 0.37 -32.97 1.89
CA SER A 388 -0.31 -33.46 0.70
C SER A 388 -1.52 -32.56 0.44
N VAL A 389 -1.35 -31.51 -0.37
CA VAL A 389 -2.36 -30.49 -0.63
C VAL A 389 -2.96 -30.71 -2.01
N PRO A 390 -4.27 -31.01 -2.15
CA PRO A 390 -4.95 -31.02 -3.44
C PRO A 390 -4.86 -29.62 -4.09
N MET A 391 -4.43 -29.60 -5.36
CA MET A 391 -4.23 -28.35 -6.09
C MET A 391 -5.13 -28.29 -7.32
N THR A 392 -5.91 -27.23 -7.42
CA THR A 392 -6.75 -26.91 -8.57
C THR A 392 -6.17 -25.71 -9.30
N VAL A 393 -6.10 -25.79 -10.63
CA VAL A 393 -5.62 -24.69 -11.48
C VAL A 393 -6.81 -24.07 -12.22
N ARG A 394 -6.83 -22.73 -12.28
CA ARG A 394 -7.81 -21.96 -13.07
C ARG A 394 -7.11 -20.85 -13.84
N PRO A 395 -7.55 -20.55 -15.08
CA PRO A 395 -6.88 -19.59 -15.95
C PRO A 395 -7.06 -18.14 -15.52
N THR A 396 -8.14 -17.82 -14.79
CA THR A 396 -8.47 -16.45 -14.36
C THR A 396 -8.76 -16.36 -12.87
N ALA A 397 -8.58 -15.18 -12.28
CA ALA A 397 -8.91 -14.92 -10.88
C ALA A 397 -10.40 -15.16 -10.59
N GLU A 398 -11.29 -14.81 -11.50
CA GLU A 398 -12.73 -15.06 -11.39
C GLU A 398 -13.03 -16.56 -11.30
N GLU A 399 -12.53 -17.37 -12.23
CA GLU A 399 -12.71 -18.82 -12.20
C GLU A 399 -12.08 -19.46 -10.96
N ALA A 400 -10.95 -18.92 -10.49
CA ALA A 400 -10.28 -19.39 -9.29
C ALA A 400 -11.09 -19.09 -8.04
N LEU A 401 -11.64 -17.87 -7.93
CA LEU A 401 -12.52 -17.50 -6.83
C LEU A 401 -13.78 -18.36 -6.81
N LEU A 402 -14.43 -18.54 -7.96
CA LEU A 402 -15.62 -19.40 -8.07
C LEU A 402 -15.32 -20.84 -7.68
N ALA A 403 -14.18 -21.40 -8.12
CA ALA A 403 -13.76 -22.74 -7.73
C ALA A 403 -13.49 -22.86 -6.22
N ALA A 404 -12.84 -21.87 -5.62
CA ALA A 404 -12.61 -21.84 -4.18
C ALA A 404 -13.91 -21.74 -3.37
N LEU A 405 -14.87 -20.92 -3.83
CA LEU A 405 -16.19 -20.79 -3.22
C LEU A 405 -17.04 -22.06 -3.37
N GLN A 406 -16.93 -22.79 -4.49
CA GLN A 406 -17.63 -24.08 -4.69
C GLN A 406 -17.06 -25.20 -3.81
N ASP A 407 -15.73 -25.21 -3.56
CA ASP A 407 -15.09 -26.19 -2.66
C ASP A 407 -15.28 -25.85 -1.18
N LYS A 408 -15.57 -24.59 -0.84
CA LYS A 408 -15.71 -24.08 0.52
C LYS A 408 -16.99 -24.61 1.18
N GLY A 409 -16.84 -25.37 2.27
CA GLY A 409 -17.94 -25.67 3.20
C GLY A 409 -18.30 -24.48 4.11
N GLU A 410 -19.36 -24.62 4.88
CA GLU A 410 -19.88 -23.55 5.76
C GLU A 410 -18.82 -23.06 6.77
N ASP A 411 -18.09 -24.00 7.41
CA ASP A 411 -17.07 -23.73 8.42
C ASP A 411 -15.66 -23.56 7.86
N ASP A 412 -15.48 -23.62 6.53
CA ASP A 412 -14.17 -23.48 5.88
C ASP A 412 -13.82 -22.01 5.67
N THR A 413 -12.52 -21.73 5.56
CA THR A 413 -12.01 -20.40 5.23
C THR A 413 -11.20 -20.41 3.93
N VAL A 414 -11.36 -19.37 3.13
CA VAL A 414 -10.58 -19.12 1.91
C VAL A 414 -9.67 -17.92 2.17
N PHE A 415 -8.41 -18.07 1.82
CA PHE A 415 -7.38 -17.03 1.93
C PHE A 415 -6.80 -16.71 0.55
N CYS A 416 -7.01 -15.49 0.09
CA CYS A 416 -6.56 -15.00 -1.22
C CYS A 416 -5.33 -14.10 -1.04
N ALA A 417 -4.17 -14.46 -1.64
CA ALA A 417 -2.94 -13.67 -1.54
C ALA A 417 -1.96 -13.95 -2.68
N GLY A 418 -0.83 -13.23 -2.67
CA GLY A 418 0.32 -13.44 -3.53
C GLY A 418 0.55 -12.31 -4.54
N SER A 419 -0.45 -11.46 -4.79
CA SER A 419 -0.32 -10.32 -5.69
C SER A 419 -1.36 -9.23 -5.41
N LEU A 420 -0.95 -7.97 -5.47
CA LEU A 420 -1.90 -6.84 -5.48
C LEU A 420 -2.79 -6.83 -6.73
N TYR A 421 -2.29 -7.34 -7.86
CA TYR A 421 -3.11 -7.48 -9.07
C TYR A 421 -4.20 -8.53 -8.87
N LEU A 422 -3.87 -9.69 -8.28
CA LEU A 422 -4.87 -10.70 -7.91
C LEU A 422 -5.91 -10.10 -6.97
N ALA A 423 -5.48 -9.32 -5.96
CA ALA A 423 -6.40 -8.68 -5.04
C ALA A 423 -7.35 -7.71 -5.77
N GLY A 424 -6.84 -6.93 -6.72
CA GLY A 424 -7.65 -6.05 -7.56
C GLY A 424 -8.65 -6.80 -8.43
N GLU A 425 -8.22 -7.88 -9.09
CA GLU A 425 -9.09 -8.71 -9.92
C GLU A 425 -10.22 -9.36 -9.11
N ILE A 426 -9.91 -9.88 -7.91
CA ILE A 426 -10.90 -10.47 -7.01
C ILE A 426 -11.88 -9.39 -6.50
N GLU A 427 -11.38 -8.24 -6.10
CA GLU A 427 -12.21 -7.10 -5.66
C GLU A 427 -13.19 -6.66 -6.76
N ASP A 428 -12.74 -6.58 -8.02
CA ASP A 428 -13.58 -6.25 -9.16
C ASP A 428 -14.67 -7.31 -9.40
N VAL A 429 -14.34 -8.59 -9.26
CA VAL A 429 -15.31 -9.70 -9.34
C VAL A 429 -16.38 -9.58 -8.25
N ILE A 430 -15.98 -9.31 -7.01
CA ILE A 430 -16.88 -9.15 -5.87
C ILE A 430 -17.83 -7.95 -6.09
N ARG A 431 -17.31 -6.81 -6.55
CA ARG A 431 -18.11 -5.61 -6.85
C ARG A 431 -19.15 -5.87 -7.95
N ARG A 432 -18.73 -6.52 -9.05
CA ARG A 432 -19.62 -6.82 -10.18
C ARG A 432 -20.74 -7.80 -9.83
N ASN A 433 -20.46 -8.78 -8.97
CA ASN A 433 -21.41 -9.85 -8.63
C ASN A 433 -22.22 -9.58 -7.36
N HIS A 434 -22.14 -8.37 -6.77
CA HIS A 434 -22.87 -7.98 -5.56
C HIS A 434 -22.62 -8.88 -4.32
N TYR A 435 -21.47 -9.54 -4.25
CA TYR A 435 -21.06 -10.30 -3.06
C TYR A 435 -20.61 -9.42 -1.90
N ASP A 436 -20.65 -8.09 -2.06
CA ASP A 436 -20.13 -7.12 -1.11
C ASP A 436 -20.99 -7.04 0.17
N LYS A 437 -20.39 -7.30 1.33
CA LYS A 437 -20.99 -7.11 2.67
C LYS A 437 -21.15 -5.62 3.07
N ARG A 438 -20.60 -4.69 2.32
CA ARG A 438 -20.54 -3.26 2.64
C ARG A 438 -21.82 -2.48 2.27
N ARG A 439 -22.89 -3.16 1.95
CA ARG A 439 -24.22 -2.58 1.74
C ARG A 439 -25.16 -2.81 2.91
#